data_8bbcf8355cd1323c4a0b5d1502fa7b2d
#
_entry.id   8bbcf8355cd1323c4a0b5d1502fa7b2d
#
_cell.length_a   1.000
_cell.length_b   1.000
_cell.length_c   1.000
_cell.angle_alpha   90.00
_cell.angle_beta   90.00
_cell.angle_gamma   90.00
#
_symmetry.space_group_name_H-M   'P 1'
#
loop_
_entity.id
_entity.type
_entity.pdbx_description
1 polymer ?
#
loop_
_entity_poly.entity_id
_entity_poly.type
_entity_poly.pdbx_seq_one_letter_code
_entity_poly.pdbx_strand_id
1 'polypeptide(L)'
;MVQNVILIILIVALIACAVSLYIVSCQLVKVRKYDRMKRAFLNNVSREIRTPLKSVIEMAAVLAKEDLYLSKDEKRNIADQLQYNANLIGTFIDEVLVFTEADTVGHQVKEDTFSPNGLCVRCLEANMHSIFHRQAVKLTFKRELSDEFFVKSDRHLIEVIINKLILNSCRFTEEGSVTLGCNTTENVRQITFFVEDTGGGIPENRKKNLYTWFEDPEDMADEAELDLSICQRLARKLGGVLEHDETYVKGTRMLLVLPLK
;
A
#
# COMPACT_ATOMS: atom_id res chain seq x y z
N MET A 1 57.73 -22.63 -21.57
CA MET A 1 57.28 -22.16 -20.24
C MET A 1 56.65 -20.76 -20.34
N VAL A 2 57.27 -19.76 -20.89
CA VAL A 2 56.73 -18.39 -21.01
C VAL A 2 55.42 -18.34 -21.82
N GLN A 3 55.29 -19.09 -22.91
CA GLN A 3 54.13 -19.12 -23.78
C GLN A 3 52.86 -19.68 -23.07
N ASN A 4 53.01 -20.67 -22.19
CA ASN A 4 51.92 -21.20 -21.41
C ASN A 4 51.46 -20.25 -20.31
N VAL A 5 52.37 -19.45 -19.73
CA VAL A 5 52.05 -18.42 -18.74
C VAL A 5 51.25 -17.27 -19.38
N ILE A 6 51.65 -16.83 -20.57
CA ILE A 6 50.92 -15.79 -21.33
C ILE A 6 49.51 -16.29 -21.69
N LEU A 7 49.35 -17.53 -22.13
CA LEU A 7 48.08 -18.13 -22.45
C LEU A 7 47.14 -18.15 -21.22
N ILE A 8 47.63 -18.56 -20.06
CA ILE A 8 46.88 -18.57 -18.80
C ILE A 8 46.42 -17.15 -18.42
N ILE A 9 47.30 -16.16 -18.52
CA ILE A 9 46.96 -14.76 -18.23
C ILE A 9 45.82 -14.28 -19.15
N LEU A 10 45.90 -14.60 -20.45
CA LEU A 10 44.87 -14.23 -21.41
C LEU A 10 43.53 -14.89 -21.12
N ILE A 11 43.52 -16.15 -20.74
CA ILE A 11 42.30 -16.87 -20.36
C ILE A 11 41.67 -16.26 -19.11
N VAL A 12 42.45 -15.97 -18.08
CA VAL A 12 41.98 -15.33 -16.84
C VAL A 12 41.40 -13.94 -17.13
N ALA A 13 42.07 -13.12 -17.96
CA ALA A 13 41.58 -11.81 -18.37
C ALA A 13 40.27 -11.90 -19.14
N LEU A 14 40.10 -12.90 -20.00
CA LEU A 14 38.90 -13.14 -20.79
C LEU A 14 37.71 -13.56 -19.91
N ILE A 15 37.97 -14.44 -18.91
CA ILE A 15 36.97 -14.84 -17.90
C ILE A 15 36.56 -13.62 -17.04
N ALA A 16 37.50 -12.82 -16.57
CA ALA A 16 37.22 -11.62 -15.78
C ALA A 16 36.37 -10.62 -16.57
N CYS A 17 36.68 -10.42 -17.87
CA CYS A 17 35.88 -9.56 -18.74
C CYS A 17 34.48 -10.10 -18.96
N ALA A 18 34.31 -11.41 -19.17
CA ALA A 18 32.98 -12.05 -19.31
C ALA A 18 32.15 -11.93 -18.03
N VAL A 19 32.74 -12.13 -16.86
CA VAL A 19 32.07 -11.95 -15.56
C VAL A 19 31.66 -10.48 -15.35
N SER A 20 32.53 -9.53 -15.67
CA SER A 20 32.24 -8.10 -15.58
C SER A 20 31.06 -7.70 -16.50
N LEU A 21 31.06 -8.18 -17.74
CA LEU A 21 29.97 -7.96 -18.71
C LEU A 21 28.66 -8.57 -18.22
N TYR A 22 28.72 -9.77 -17.64
CA TYR A 22 27.54 -10.41 -17.05
C TYR A 22 26.97 -9.59 -15.88
N ILE A 23 27.80 -9.11 -14.95
CA ILE A 23 27.38 -8.26 -13.82
C ILE A 23 26.76 -6.96 -14.33
N VAL A 24 27.39 -6.29 -15.30
CA VAL A 24 26.86 -5.05 -15.89
C VAL A 24 25.51 -5.30 -16.59
N SER A 25 25.37 -6.38 -17.34
CA SER A 25 24.11 -6.72 -17.99
C SER A 25 23.00 -6.99 -16.99
N CYS A 26 23.27 -7.71 -15.89
CA CYS A 26 22.34 -7.94 -14.80
C CYS A 26 21.91 -6.62 -14.12
N GLN A 27 22.83 -5.69 -13.90
CA GLN A 27 22.51 -4.38 -13.33
C GLN A 27 21.68 -3.54 -14.30
N LEU A 28 21.99 -3.54 -15.59
CA LEU A 28 21.20 -2.84 -16.62
C LEU A 28 19.76 -3.35 -16.71
N VAL A 29 19.57 -4.68 -16.62
CA VAL A 29 18.23 -5.27 -16.58
C VAL A 29 17.47 -4.80 -15.35
N LYS A 30 18.08 -4.79 -14.16
CA LYS A 30 17.46 -4.29 -12.92
C LYS A 30 17.09 -2.80 -13.04
N VAL A 31 17.97 -1.95 -13.56
CA VAL A 31 17.70 -0.51 -13.74
C VAL A 31 16.55 -0.30 -14.73
N ARG A 32 16.56 -0.98 -15.88
CA ARG A 32 15.47 -0.87 -16.87
C ARG A 32 14.12 -1.35 -16.30
N LYS A 33 14.12 -2.43 -15.53
CA LYS A 33 12.94 -2.94 -14.85
C LYS A 33 12.40 -1.89 -13.87
N TYR A 34 13.28 -1.27 -13.09
CA TYR A 34 12.95 -0.20 -12.16
C TYR A 34 12.34 1.03 -12.87
N ASP A 35 12.94 1.49 -13.97
CA ASP A 35 12.43 2.63 -14.74
C ASP A 35 11.03 2.33 -15.34
N ARG A 36 10.79 1.11 -15.82
CA ARG A 36 9.47 0.70 -16.31
C ARG A 36 8.43 0.72 -15.19
N MET A 37 8.76 0.17 -14.02
CA MET A 37 7.91 0.20 -12.83
C MET A 37 7.55 1.63 -12.43
N LYS A 38 8.57 2.51 -12.34
CA LYS A 38 8.36 3.91 -11.98
C LYS A 38 7.39 4.60 -12.94
N ARG A 39 7.54 4.38 -14.25
CA ARG A 39 6.61 4.94 -15.26
C ARG A 39 5.21 4.38 -15.14
N ALA A 40 5.07 3.07 -14.94
CA ALA A 40 3.76 2.42 -14.78
C ALA A 40 3.05 2.92 -13.52
N PHE A 41 3.77 3.02 -12.39
CA PHE A 41 3.27 3.60 -11.14
C PHE A 41 2.79 5.04 -11.33
N LEU A 42 3.62 5.91 -11.92
CA LEU A 42 3.25 7.31 -12.17
C LEU A 42 2.04 7.45 -13.09
N ASN A 43 1.91 6.57 -14.11
CA ASN A 43 0.77 6.55 -14.99
C ASN A 43 -0.52 6.13 -14.25
N ASN A 44 -0.45 5.13 -13.37
CA ASN A 44 -1.59 4.71 -12.56
C ASN A 44 -2.02 5.81 -11.59
N VAL A 45 -1.08 6.36 -10.82
CA VAL A 45 -1.35 7.49 -9.90
C VAL A 45 -1.95 8.68 -10.66
N SER A 46 -1.42 9.02 -11.84
CA SER A 46 -1.97 10.11 -12.66
C SER A 46 -3.43 9.85 -13.06
N ARG A 47 -3.79 8.59 -13.34
CA ARG A 47 -5.16 8.19 -13.67
C ARG A 47 -6.06 8.24 -12.45
N GLU A 48 -5.58 7.73 -11.31
CA GLU A 48 -6.31 7.70 -10.04
C GLU A 48 -6.55 9.10 -9.46
N ILE A 49 -5.61 10.02 -9.61
CA ILE A 49 -5.79 11.44 -9.22
C ILE A 49 -6.80 12.14 -10.14
N ARG A 50 -6.84 11.82 -11.43
CA ARG A 50 -7.70 12.51 -12.40
C ARG A 50 -9.18 12.37 -12.09
N THR A 51 -9.62 11.19 -11.62
CA THR A 51 -11.04 10.92 -11.31
C THR A 51 -11.56 11.78 -10.15
N PRO A 52 -10.96 11.77 -8.95
CA PRO A 52 -11.42 12.63 -7.86
C PRO A 52 -11.22 14.11 -8.17
N LEU A 53 -10.16 14.49 -8.89
CA LEU A 53 -9.95 15.87 -9.31
C LEU A 53 -11.08 16.36 -10.24
N LYS A 54 -11.51 15.53 -11.19
CA LYS A 54 -12.65 15.84 -12.06
C LYS A 54 -13.93 16.01 -11.24
N SER A 55 -14.19 15.14 -10.28
CA SER A 55 -15.34 15.27 -9.39
C SER A 55 -15.31 16.57 -8.59
N VAL A 56 -14.14 16.95 -8.04
CA VAL A 56 -13.97 18.24 -7.35
C VAL A 56 -14.31 19.42 -8.26
N ILE A 57 -13.80 19.42 -9.50
CA ILE A 57 -14.06 20.49 -10.47
C ILE A 57 -15.56 20.56 -10.83
N GLU A 58 -16.22 19.43 -11.07
CA GLU A 58 -17.64 19.36 -11.40
C GLU A 58 -18.52 19.86 -10.25
N MET A 59 -18.22 19.47 -9.00
CA MET A 59 -18.93 19.93 -7.82
C MET A 59 -18.70 21.44 -7.57
N ALA A 60 -17.47 21.92 -7.74
CA ALA A 60 -17.18 23.34 -7.63
C ALA A 60 -17.93 24.15 -8.69
N ALA A 61 -18.04 23.64 -9.92
CA ALA A 61 -18.82 24.27 -10.99
C ALA A 61 -20.33 24.32 -10.68
N VAL A 62 -20.87 23.29 -9.99
CA VAL A 62 -22.26 23.29 -9.51
C VAL A 62 -22.49 24.38 -8.47
N LEU A 63 -21.56 24.52 -7.49
CA LEU A 63 -21.64 25.54 -6.44
C LEU A 63 -21.48 26.97 -6.98
N ALA A 64 -20.78 27.15 -8.11
CA ALA A 64 -20.53 28.46 -8.74
C ALA A 64 -21.70 28.95 -9.60
N LYS A 65 -22.74 28.14 -9.83
CA LYS A 65 -23.93 28.56 -10.60
C LYS A 65 -24.83 29.45 -9.75
N GLU A 66 -24.95 30.72 -10.10
CA GLU A 66 -25.76 31.70 -9.38
C GLU A 66 -27.28 31.43 -9.44
N ASP A 67 -27.76 30.82 -10.52
CA ASP A 67 -29.17 30.51 -10.74
C ASP A 67 -29.62 29.20 -10.12
N LEU A 68 -28.72 28.41 -9.49
CA LEU A 68 -29.03 27.11 -8.92
C LEU A 68 -29.34 27.21 -7.42
N TYR A 69 -30.63 27.10 -7.07
CA TYR A 69 -31.03 27.03 -5.67
C TYR A 69 -30.72 25.64 -5.12
N LEU A 70 -29.72 25.56 -4.25
CA LEU A 70 -29.38 24.34 -3.52
C LEU A 70 -29.92 24.40 -2.10
N SER A 71 -30.62 23.40 -1.66
CA SER A 71 -31.04 23.20 -0.27
C SER A 71 -29.82 23.08 0.66
N LYS A 72 -30.04 23.21 1.95
CA LYS A 72 -28.99 23.08 2.96
C LYS A 72 -28.35 21.68 2.97
N ASP A 73 -29.17 20.66 2.75
CA ASP A 73 -28.72 19.25 2.72
C ASP A 73 -27.93 18.95 1.45
N GLU A 74 -28.33 19.47 0.29
CA GLU A 74 -27.57 19.34 -0.95
C GLU A 74 -26.22 20.02 -0.87
N LYS A 75 -26.13 21.23 -0.29
CA LYS A 75 -24.85 21.91 -0.05
C LYS A 75 -23.96 21.10 0.87
N ARG A 76 -24.51 20.50 1.92
CA ARG A 76 -23.77 19.65 2.84
C ARG A 76 -23.23 18.41 2.14
N ASN A 77 -24.07 17.71 1.37
CA ASN A 77 -23.65 16.54 0.59
C ASN A 77 -22.51 16.89 -0.39
N ILE A 78 -22.59 18.01 -1.08
CA ILE A 78 -21.54 18.46 -1.99
C ILE A 78 -20.23 18.76 -1.20
N ALA A 79 -20.34 19.42 -0.04
CA ALA A 79 -19.17 19.70 0.79
C ALA A 79 -18.50 18.41 1.29
N ASP A 80 -19.29 17.44 1.75
CA ASP A 80 -18.79 16.13 2.20
C ASP A 80 -18.09 15.38 1.07
N GLN A 81 -18.66 15.39 -0.14
CA GLN A 81 -18.05 14.78 -1.32
C GLN A 81 -16.78 15.51 -1.78
N LEU A 82 -16.73 16.84 -1.70
CA LEU A 82 -15.54 17.63 -1.98
C LEU A 82 -14.42 17.27 -1.02
N GLN A 83 -14.73 17.21 0.28
CA GLN A 83 -13.76 16.83 1.31
C GLN A 83 -13.24 15.41 1.11
N TYR A 84 -14.12 14.46 0.79
CA TYR A 84 -13.75 13.10 0.48
C TYR A 84 -12.77 13.00 -0.70
N ASN A 85 -13.09 13.65 -1.84
CA ASN A 85 -12.24 13.63 -3.02
C ASN A 85 -10.90 14.35 -2.79
N ALA A 86 -10.90 15.45 -2.01
CA ALA A 86 -9.67 16.14 -1.61
C ALA A 86 -8.76 15.23 -0.75
N ASN A 87 -9.34 14.50 0.19
CA ASN A 87 -8.59 13.53 1.01
C ASN A 87 -8.01 12.40 0.16
N LEU A 88 -8.77 11.86 -0.82
CA LEU A 88 -8.26 10.87 -1.77
C LEU A 88 -7.04 11.37 -2.53
N ILE A 89 -7.11 12.59 -3.07
CA ILE A 89 -5.98 13.20 -3.78
C ILE A 89 -4.76 13.33 -2.84
N GLY A 90 -4.98 13.76 -1.59
CA GLY A 90 -3.93 13.82 -0.57
C GLY A 90 -3.26 12.47 -0.37
N THR A 91 -4.06 11.40 -0.19
CA THR A 91 -3.55 10.03 -0.04
C THR A 91 -2.70 9.60 -1.23
N PHE A 92 -3.13 9.86 -2.48
CA PHE A 92 -2.34 9.52 -3.66
C PHE A 92 -1.02 10.31 -3.75
N ILE A 93 -1.01 11.58 -3.33
CA ILE A 93 0.22 12.37 -3.27
C ILE A 93 1.19 11.77 -2.25
N ASP A 94 0.69 11.40 -1.07
CA ASP A 94 1.50 10.76 -0.02
C ASP A 94 2.08 9.42 -0.50
N GLU A 95 1.32 8.64 -1.28
CA GLU A 95 1.79 7.40 -1.91
C GLU A 95 2.93 7.63 -2.89
N VAL A 96 2.82 8.67 -3.73
CA VAL A 96 3.90 9.06 -4.66
C VAL A 96 5.14 9.47 -3.91
N LEU A 97 4.99 10.27 -2.86
CA LEU A 97 6.11 10.69 -2.02
C LEU A 97 6.78 9.49 -1.36
N VAL A 98 5.99 8.61 -0.76
CA VAL A 98 6.51 7.39 -0.13
C VAL A 98 7.19 6.48 -1.15
N PHE A 99 6.62 6.32 -2.35
CA PHE A 99 7.22 5.52 -3.42
C PHE A 99 8.56 6.11 -3.90
N THR A 100 8.63 7.43 -4.08
CA THR A 100 9.84 8.12 -4.54
C THR A 100 10.91 8.22 -3.46
N GLU A 101 10.51 8.39 -2.20
CA GLU A 101 11.41 8.51 -1.05
C GLU A 101 11.92 7.15 -0.55
N ALA A 102 11.17 6.07 -0.76
CA ALA A 102 11.59 4.72 -0.37
C ALA A 102 12.93 4.29 -1.02
N ASP A 103 13.31 4.93 -2.13
CA ASP A 103 14.56 4.68 -2.84
C ASP A 103 15.69 5.64 -2.46
N THR A 104 15.39 6.72 -1.75
CA THR A 104 16.40 7.65 -1.29
C THR A 104 17.08 7.08 -0.05
N VAL A 105 18.32 6.65 -0.21
CA VAL A 105 19.19 6.22 0.90
C VAL A 105 19.27 7.38 1.90
N GLY A 106 18.59 7.25 3.06
CA GLY A 106 18.66 8.25 4.13
C GLY A 106 17.33 8.80 4.66
N HIS A 107 16.17 8.42 4.12
CA HIS A 107 14.91 8.86 4.72
C HIS A 107 14.68 8.15 6.05
N GLN A 108 14.83 8.90 7.14
CA GLN A 108 14.64 8.39 8.50
C GLN A 108 13.13 8.14 8.73
N VAL A 109 12.79 6.91 9.11
CA VAL A 109 11.47 6.55 9.63
C VAL A 109 11.21 7.45 10.85
N LYS A 110 10.11 8.21 10.82
CA LYS A 110 9.70 9.01 11.98
C LYS A 110 9.30 8.08 13.10
N GLU A 111 9.77 8.37 14.30
CA GLU A 111 9.41 7.58 15.47
C GLU A 111 8.43 8.36 16.34
N ASP A 112 7.14 8.12 16.14
CA ASP A 112 6.05 8.63 16.97
C ASP A 112 5.64 7.60 18.03
N THR A 113 5.26 8.05 19.21
CA THR A 113 4.64 7.19 20.22
C THR A 113 3.12 7.34 20.15
N PHE A 114 2.40 6.24 19.92
CA PHE A 114 0.94 6.26 19.73
C PHE A 114 0.28 4.97 20.22
N SER A 115 -1.02 5.06 20.51
CA SER A 115 -1.86 3.90 20.81
C SER A 115 -2.27 3.18 19.52
N PRO A 116 -1.98 1.86 19.35
CA PRO A 116 -2.43 1.08 18.21
C PRO A 116 -3.96 1.05 18.07
N ASN A 117 -4.69 0.92 19.18
CA ASN A 117 -6.14 1.00 19.18
C ASN A 117 -6.63 2.34 18.65
N GLY A 118 -6.05 3.45 19.11
CA GLY A 118 -6.39 4.79 18.64
C GLY A 118 -6.10 5.00 17.17
N LEU A 119 -5.02 4.40 16.64
CA LEU A 119 -4.72 4.40 15.22
C LEU A 119 -5.76 3.62 14.42
N CYS A 120 -6.13 2.41 14.86
CA CYS A 120 -7.15 1.59 14.21
C CYS A 120 -8.51 2.32 14.14
N VAL A 121 -8.92 2.96 15.22
CA VAL A 121 -10.19 3.74 15.25
C VAL A 121 -10.16 4.86 14.23
N ARG A 122 -9.09 5.65 14.17
CA ARG A 122 -8.94 6.73 13.17
C ARG A 122 -8.98 6.21 11.72
N CYS A 123 -8.32 5.09 11.44
CA CYS A 123 -8.36 4.49 10.11
C CYS A 123 -9.78 4.06 9.72
N LEU A 124 -10.54 3.49 10.66
CA LEU A 124 -11.94 3.12 10.41
C LEU A 124 -12.81 4.35 10.18
N GLU A 125 -12.70 5.38 11.02
CA GLU A 125 -13.44 6.64 10.87
C GLU A 125 -13.15 7.30 9.52
N ALA A 126 -11.89 7.36 9.09
CA ALA A 126 -11.50 7.93 7.80
C ALA A 126 -12.11 7.18 6.61
N ASN A 127 -12.32 5.85 6.74
CA ASN A 127 -12.86 5.02 5.67
C ASN A 127 -14.40 4.83 5.75
N MET A 128 -15.08 5.28 6.81
CA MET A 128 -16.55 5.16 6.91
C MET A 128 -17.27 5.82 5.74
N HIS A 129 -16.81 6.99 5.28
CA HIS A 129 -17.42 7.69 4.14
C HIS A 129 -17.29 6.93 2.81
N SER A 130 -16.18 6.21 2.62
CA SER A 130 -15.95 5.40 1.41
C SER A 130 -16.95 4.25 1.27
N ILE A 131 -17.51 3.81 2.40
CA ILE A 131 -18.44 2.68 2.50
C ILE A 131 -19.90 3.14 2.62
N PHE A 132 -20.13 4.42 2.87
CA PHE A 132 -21.49 4.95 3.06
C PHE A 132 -22.44 4.62 1.90
N HIS A 133 -21.91 4.49 0.68
CA HIS A 133 -22.69 4.06 -0.49
C HIS A 133 -22.82 2.54 -0.63
N ARG A 134 -22.11 1.74 0.21
CA ARG A 134 -22.18 0.28 0.23
C ARG A 134 -22.81 -0.20 1.54
N GLN A 135 -24.12 -0.01 1.68
CA GLN A 135 -24.89 -0.35 2.91
C GLN A 135 -24.79 -1.82 3.34
N ALA A 136 -24.29 -2.70 2.46
CA ALA A 136 -24.17 -4.15 2.72
C ALA A 136 -22.85 -4.54 3.42
N VAL A 137 -21.87 -3.64 3.55
CA VAL A 137 -20.57 -3.93 4.18
C VAL A 137 -20.46 -3.20 5.51
N LYS A 138 -20.18 -3.94 6.59
CA LYS A 138 -20.01 -3.39 7.93
C LYS A 138 -18.54 -3.28 8.30
N LEU A 139 -18.07 -2.09 8.68
CA LEU A 139 -16.76 -1.91 9.31
C LEU A 139 -16.83 -2.22 10.79
N THR A 140 -15.89 -3.00 11.28
CA THR A 140 -15.82 -3.40 12.69
C THR A 140 -14.39 -3.26 13.23
N PHE A 141 -14.30 -2.94 14.53
CA PHE A 141 -13.04 -2.92 15.26
C PHE A 141 -12.96 -4.08 16.23
N LYS A 142 -11.92 -4.89 16.13
CA LYS A 142 -11.63 -5.95 17.09
C LYS A 142 -10.55 -5.48 18.05
N ARG A 143 -10.95 -5.13 19.26
CA ARG A 143 -10.03 -4.67 20.30
C ARG A 143 -9.44 -5.87 21.03
N GLU A 144 -8.14 -6.11 20.87
CA GLU A 144 -7.41 -7.20 21.54
C GLU A 144 -6.31 -6.66 22.48
N LEU A 145 -5.94 -5.38 22.37
CA LEU A 145 -4.94 -4.73 23.22
C LEU A 145 -5.60 -3.78 24.24
N SER A 146 -4.89 -3.53 25.34
CA SER A 146 -5.24 -2.45 26.27
C SER A 146 -5.11 -1.08 25.61
N ASP A 147 -5.95 -0.11 26.00
CA ASP A 147 -5.84 1.28 25.52
C ASP A 147 -4.62 2.00 26.07
N GLU A 148 -4.02 1.48 27.16
CA GLU A 148 -2.77 1.97 27.75
C GLU A 148 -1.53 1.41 27.03
N PHE A 149 -1.70 0.56 26.03
CA PHE A 149 -0.60 0.02 25.25
C PHE A 149 -0.16 1.05 24.19
N PHE A 150 1.12 1.39 24.21
CA PHE A 150 1.73 2.34 23.28
C PHE A 150 2.88 1.67 22.53
N VAL A 151 3.05 2.05 21.27
CA VAL A 151 4.16 1.62 20.43
C VAL A 151 4.91 2.81 19.87
N LYS A 152 6.18 2.60 19.54
CA LYS A 152 7.05 3.59 18.92
C LYS A 152 7.35 3.16 17.49
N SER A 153 6.82 3.88 16.50
CA SER A 153 6.99 3.60 15.07
C SER A 153 6.54 4.80 14.23
N ASP A 154 6.64 4.70 12.91
CA ASP A 154 6.10 5.70 12.01
C ASP A 154 4.58 5.50 11.83
N ARG A 155 3.83 6.29 12.60
CA ARG A 155 2.38 6.25 12.61
C ARG A 155 1.79 6.48 11.21
N HIS A 156 2.34 7.44 10.46
CA HIS A 156 1.81 7.81 9.14
C HIS A 156 1.95 6.67 8.13
N LEU A 157 3.11 6.02 8.06
CA LEU A 157 3.31 4.87 7.16
C LEU A 157 2.39 3.71 7.50
N ILE A 158 2.14 3.46 8.80
CA ILE A 158 1.20 2.42 9.24
C ILE A 158 -0.23 2.79 8.84
N GLU A 159 -0.65 4.05 9.01
CA GLU A 159 -1.97 4.54 8.58
C GLU A 159 -2.18 4.34 7.07
N VAL A 160 -1.18 4.66 6.24
CA VAL A 160 -1.23 4.45 4.79
C VAL A 160 -1.44 2.97 4.45
N ILE A 161 -0.67 2.06 5.06
CA ILE A 161 -0.82 0.62 4.83
C ILE A 161 -2.22 0.15 5.23
N ILE A 162 -2.67 0.47 6.46
CA ILE A 162 -3.98 0.03 6.97
C ILE A 162 -5.12 0.55 6.10
N ASN A 163 -5.10 1.82 5.70
CA ASN A 163 -6.14 2.41 4.86
C ASN A 163 -6.23 1.69 3.51
N LYS A 164 -5.10 1.39 2.86
CA LYS A 164 -5.08 0.61 1.62
C LYS A 164 -5.65 -0.80 1.80
N LEU A 165 -5.31 -1.49 2.89
CA LEU A 165 -5.85 -2.80 3.18
C LEU A 165 -7.36 -2.76 3.42
N ILE A 166 -7.88 -1.74 4.14
CA ILE A 166 -9.32 -1.55 4.34
C ILE A 166 -10.02 -1.31 3.00
N LEU A 167 -9.50 -0.40 2.15
CA LEU A 167 -10.10 -0.09 0.86
C LEU A 167 -10.13 -1.32 -0.06
N ASN A 168 -9.04 -2.11 -0.09
CA ASN A 168 -9.01 -3.36 -0.83
C ASN A 168 -10.04 -4.35 -0.30
N SER A 169 -10.12 -4.57 1.00
CA SER A 169 -11.11 -5.46 1.61
C SER A 169 -12.53 -5.01 1.30
N CYS A 170 -12.82 -3.70 1.34
CA CYS A 170 -14.13 -3.16 0.97
C CYS A 170 -14.43 -3.32 -0.52
N ARG A 171 -13.43 -3.27 -1.39
CA ARG A 171 -13.59 -3.46 -2.84
C ARG A 171 -14.02 -4.89 -3.19
N PHE A 172 -13.46 -5.88 -2.49
CA PHE A 172 -13.69 -7.30 -2.76
C PHE A 172 -14.76 -7.95 -1.86
N THR A 173 -15.40 -7.17 -0.99
CA THR A 173 -16.54 -7.60 -0.18
C THR A 173 -17.82 -6.94 -0.68
N GLU A 174 -18.73 -7.73 -1.28
CA GLU A 174 -20.02 -7.20 -1.74
C GLU A 174 -21.00 -7.06 -0.58
N GLU A 175 -21.08 -8.09 0.28
CA GLU A 175 -21.89 -8.14 1.49
C GLU A 175 -21.10 -8.76 2.64
N GLY A 176 -21.30 -8.26 3.86
CA GLY A 176 -20.66 -8.80 5.06
C GLY A 176 -19.90 -7.79 5.88
N SER A 177 -18.66 -8.09 6.24
CA SER A 177 -17.88 -7.22 7.13
C SER A 177 -16.40 -7.14 6.76
N VAL A 178 -15.82 -5.98 7.07
CA VAL A 178 -14.38 -5.76 7.13
C VAL A 178 -14.03 -5.41 8.57
N THR A 179 -13.12 -6.19 9.15
CA THR A 179 -12.69 -6.05 10.56
C THR A 179 -11.24 -5.64 10.61
N LEU A 180 -10.96 -4.53 11.27
CA LEU A 180 -9.62 -4.10 11.62
C LEU A 180 -9.33 -4.41 13.08
N GLY A 181 -8.12 -4.87 13.38
CA GLY A 181 -7.67 -5.07 14.76
C GLY A 181 -6.16 -5.08 14.87
N CYS A 182 -5.68 -5.15 16.10
CA CYS A 182 -4.27 -5.30 16.39
C CYS A 182 -4.07 -6.16 17.64
N ASN A 183 -2.98 -6.95 17.62
CA ASN A 183 -2.58 -7.78 18.75
C ASN A 183 -1.06 -7.85 18.89
N THR A 184 -0.62 -8.43 19.99
CA THR A 184 0.79 -8.76 20.24
C THR A 184 0.94 -10.23 20.58
N THR A 185 2.06 -10.81 20.19
CA THR A 185 2.42 -12.16 20.59
C THR A 185 3.36 -12.07 21.80
N GLU A 186 2.96 -12.66 22.95
CA GLU A 186 3.67 -12.52 24.22
C GLU A 186 5.15 -12.93 24.20
N ASN A 187 5.53 -13.87 23.34
CA ASN A 187 6.88 -14.39 23.24
C ASN A 187 7.75 -13.71 22.17
N VAL A 188 7.16 -12.86 21.34
CA VAL A 188 7.85 -12.18 20.23
C VAL A 188 7.57 -10.70 20.37
N ARG A 189 8.62 -9.88 20.45
CA ARG A 189 8.47 -8.41 20.50
C ARG A 189 7.95 -7.87 19.14
N GLN A 190 6.71 -8.20 18.84
CA GLN A 190 6.05 -7.81 17.60
C GLN A 190 4.62 -7.37 17.88
N ILE A 191 4.16 -6.37 17.11
CA ILE A 191 2.76 -6.02 17.00
C ILE A 191 2.27 -6.43 15.61
N THR A 192 1.08 -6.99 15.56
CA THR A 192 0.40 -7.36 14.32
C THR A 192 -0.86 -6.54 14.19
N PHE A 193 -0.97 -5.74 13.13
CA PHE A 193 -2.23 -5.17 12.67
C PHE A 193 -2.83 -6.11 11.64
N PHE A 194 -4.13 -6.37 11.72
CA PHE A 194 -4.80 -7.23 10.76
C PHE A 194 -6.04 -6.58 10.20
N VAL A 195 -6.25 -6.78 8.91
CA VAL A 195 -7.50 -6.47 8.22
C VAL A 195 -8.06 -7.78 7.68
N GLU A 196 -9.26 -8.14 8.13
CA GLU A 196 -9.95 -9.35 7.69
C GLU A 196 -11.30 -8.99 7.07
N ASP A 197 -11.63 -9.65 5.97
CA ASP A 197 -12.90 -9.49 5.27
C ASP A 197 -13.66 -10.81 5.14
N THR A 198 -14.93 -10.71 4.78
CA THR A 198 -15.79 -11.85 4.49
C THR A 198 -16.09 -11.97 2.99
N GLY A 199 -15.23 -11.44 2.16
CA GLY A 199 -15.35 -11.46 0.70
C GLY A 199 -15.00 -12.81 0.06
N GLY A 200 -14.79 -12.80 -1.24
CA GLY A 200 -14.53 -14.02 -2.01
C GLY A 200 -13.16 -14.67 -1.78
N GLY A 201 -12.30 -14.07 -0.96
CA GLY A 201 -10.92 -14.53 -0.76
C GLY A 201 -9.99 -14.25 -1.95
N ILE A 202 -8.74 -14.68 -1.85
CA ILE A 202 -7.75 -14.52 -2.92
C ILE A 202 -7.71 -15.79 -3.75
N PRO A 203 -7.96 -15.71 -5.09
CA PRO A 203 -7.86 -16.85 -5.99
C PRO A 203 -6.47 -17.50 -5.95
N GLU A 204 -6.41 -18.84 -6.03
CA GLU A 204 -5.19 -19.62 -5.87
C GLU A 204 -4.07 -19.24 -6.87
N ASN A 205 -4.47 -18.91 -8.10
CA ASN A 205 -3.55 -18.47 -9.16
C ASN A 205 -2.93 -17.07 -8.86
N ARG A 206 -3.54 -16.26 -8.01
CA ARG A 206 -3.04 -14.94 -7.60
C ARG A 206 -2.21 -14.97 -6.33
N LYS A 207 -2.40 -15.95 -5.45
CA LYS A 207 -1.65 -16.04 -4.18
C LYS A 207 -0.14 -16.01 -4.37
N LYS A 208 0.38 -16.68 -5.40
CA LYS A 208 1.82 -16.72 -5.71
C LYS A 208 2.40 -15.37 -6.12
N ASN A 209 1.55 -14.50 -6.68
CA ASN A 209 1.98 -13.22 -7.28
C ASN A 209 1.51 -11.99 -6.49
N LEU A 210 0.92 -12.17 -5.29
CA LEU A 210 0.33 -11.12 -4.47
C LEU A 210 1.22 -9.88 -4.26
N TYR A 211 2.54 -10.08 -4.27
CA TYR A 211 3.53 -9.04 -3.98
C TYR A 211 4.53 -8.85 -5.11
N THR A 212 4.34 -9.53 -6.25
CA THR A 212 5.33 -9.59 -7.34
C THR A 212 5.10 -8.57 -8.44
N TRP A 213 4.11 -7.68 -8.29
CA TRP A 213 3.83 -6.64 -9.28
C TRP A 213 5.10 -5.85 -9.68
N PHE A 214 6.02 -5.66 -8.73
CA PHE A 214 7.33 -5.07 -8.99
C PHE A 214 8.31 -6.03 -9.67
N GLU A 215 8.01 -7.32 -9.75
CA GLU A 215 8.90 -8.32 -10.35
C GLU A 215 8.57 -8.58 -11.81
N ASP A 216 7.31 -8.45 -12.24
CA ASP A 216 6.90 -8.63 -13.64
C ASP A 216 5.83 -7.61 -14.09
N PRO A 217 6.25 -6.46 -14.68
CA PRO A 217 5.34 -5.39 -15.09
C PRO A 217 4.48 -5.72 -16.31
N GLU A 218 4.71 -6.84 -16.99
CA GLU A 218 3.93 -7.23 -18.18
C GLU A 218 2.56 -7.84 -17.83
N ASP A 219 2.40 -8.29 -16.58
CA ASP A 219 1.14 -8.80 -16.02
C ASP A 219 0.31 -7.72 -15.31
N MET A 220 0.30 -6.50 -15.84
CA MET A 220 -0.33 -5.30 -15.25
C MET A 220 -1.87 -5.37 -15.23
N ALA A 221 -2.43 -6.38 -14.62
CA ALA A 221 -3.88 -6.60 -14.71
C ALA A 221 -4.69 -5.99 -13.56
N ASP A 222 -4.10 -5.70 -12.38
CA ASP A 222 -4.93 -5.32 -11.23
C ASP A 222 -4.30 -4.25 -10.32
N GLU A 223 -5.09 -3.20 -10.06
CA GLU A 223 -4.79 -2.10 -9.14
C GLU A 223 -4.53 -2.59 -7.69
N ALA A 224 -5.24 -3.65 -7.27
CA ALA A 224 -5.09 -4.23 -5.95
C ALA A 224 -3.71 -4.88 -5.73
N GLU A 225 -3.10 -5.45 -6.77
CA GLU A 225 -1.76 -6.04 -6.69
C GLU A 225 -0.68 -4.96 -6.54
N LEU A 226 -0.87 -3.81 -7.19
CA LEU A 226 -0.03 -2.64 -6.98
C LEU A 226 -0.10 -2.15 -5.54
N ASP A 227 -1.30 -2.00 -4.99
CA ASP A 227 -1.53 -1.55 -3.63
C ASP A 227 -0.86 -2.47 -2.60
N LEU A 228 -0.99 -3.79 -2.75
CA LEU A 228 -0.35 -4.75 -1.85
C LEU A 228 1.18 -4.72 -1.96
N SER A 229 1.70 -4.52 -3.17
CA SER A 229 3.15 -4.38 -3.40
C SER A 229 3.73 -3.13 -2.74
N ILE A 230 2.99 -2.00 -2.80
CA ILE A 230 3.34 -0.77 -2.08
C ILE A 230 3.31 -1.01 -0.57
N CYS A 231 2.22 -1.60 -0.05
CA CYS A 231 2.08 -1.93 1.36
C CYS A 231 3.23 -2.81 1.87
N GLN A 232 3.64 -3.81 1.09
CA GLN A 232 4.77 -4.67 1.44
C GLN A 232 6.09 -3.90 1.50
N ARG A 233 6.32 -2.99 0.56
CA ARG A 233 7.52 -2.15 0.56
C ARG A 233 7.57 -1.22 1.77
N LEU A 234 6.43 -0.62 2.13
CA LEU A 234 6.29 0.20 3.33
C LEU A 234 6.51 -0.61 4.62
N ALA A 235 5.93 -1.81 4.70
CA ALA A 235 6.13 -2.71 5.82
C ALA A 235 7.63 -3.04 6.01
N ARG A 236 8.36 -3.34 4.93
CA ARG A 236 9.81 -3.56 4.98
C ARG A 236 10.59 -2.32 5.43
N LYS A 237 10.18 -1.12 5.02
CA LYS A 237 10.77 0.15 5.48
C LYS A 237 10.61 0.34 6.99
N LEU A 238 9.50 -0.12 7.56
CA LEU A 238 9.23 -0.15 9.00
C LEU A 238 9.98 -1.28 9.74
N GLY A 239 10.75 -2.12 9.03
CA GLY A 239 11.42 -3.29 9.58
C GLY A 239 10.51 -4.49 9.80
N GLY A 240 9.31 -4.47 9.22
CA GLY A 240 8.30 -5.51 9.32
C GLY A 240 8.00 -6.22 8.00
N VAL A 241 6.89 -6.91 7.97
CA VAL A 241 6.42 -7.68 6.81
C VAL A 241 4.91 -7.60 6.69
N LEU A 242 4.40 -7.65 5.45
CA LEU A 242 2.99 -7.83 5.14
C LEU A 242 2.78 -9.27 4.69
N GLU A 243 1.85 -9.98 5.31
CA GLU A 243 1.57 -11.39 5.06
C GLU A 243 0.08 -11.62 4.81
N HIS A 244 -0.23 -12.63 4.00
CA HIS A 244 -1.57 -13.17 3.86
C HIS A 244 -1.73 -14.36 4.80
N ASP A 245 -2.77 -14.35 5.64
CA ASP A 245 -3.09 -15.47 6.53
C ASP A 245 -3.85 -16.55 5.75
N GLU A 246 -3.14 -17.57 5.29
CA GLU A 246 -3.71 -18.70 4.55
C GLU A 246 -4.64 -19.57 5.40
N THR A 247 -4.59 -19.45 6.74
CA THR A 247 -5.46 -20.20 7.65
C THR A 247 -6.86 -19.61 7.78
N TYR A 248 -7.03 -18.36 7.34
CA TYR A 248 -8.30 -17.67 7.37
C TYR A 248 -9.15 -18.03 6.14
N VAL A 249 -10.26 -18.71 6.36
CA VAL A 249 -11.10 -19.32 5.29
C VAL A 249 -12.43 -18.58 5.00
N LYS A 250 -12.73 -17.51 5.74
CA LYS A 250 -14.00 -16.77 5.58
C LYS A 250 -13.96 -15.68 4.52
N GLY A 251 -12.79 -15.38 3.97
CA GLY A 251 -12.49 -14.32 3.05
C GLY A 251 -11.00 -14.12 2.99
N THR A 252 -10.53 -12.86 3.09
CA THR A 252 -9.10 -12.53 3.13
C THR A 252 -8.73 -11.97 4.50
N ARG A 253 -7.57 -12.37 5.03
CA ARG A 253 -6.94 -11.71 6.18
C ARG A 253 -5.51 -11.33 5.83
N MET A 254 -5.21 -10.03 5.90
CA MET A 254 -3.88 -9.48 5.71
C MET A 254 -3.29 -9.07 7.06
N LEU A 255 -2.02 -9.41 7.29
CA LEU A 255 -1.29 -9.18 8.54
C LEU A 255 -0.12 -8.25 8.28
N LEU A 256 -0.10 -7.09 8.93
CA LEU A 256 1.06 -6.22 9.00
C LEU A 256 1.79 -6.49 10.31
N VAL A 257 2.90 -7.20 10.24
CA VAL A 257 3.72 -7.60 11.39
C VAL A 257 4.91 -6.64 11.53
N LEU A 258 5.00 -5.94 12.65
CA LEU A 258 6.05 -4.94 12.91
C LEU A 258 6.82 -5.29 14.19
N PRO A 259 8.13 -5.04 14.25
CA PRO A 259 8.91 -5.21 15.46
C PRO A 259 8.51 -4.15 16.51
N LEU A 260 8.40 -4.55 17.78
CA LEU A 260 8.32 -3.65 18.90
C LEU A 260 9.74 -3.25 19.31
N LYS A 261 9.98 -1.94 19.33
CA LYS A 261 11.25 -1.35 19.79
C LYS A 261 11.20 -0.99 21.27
#